data_02b2a4e340c3edfa81153879795e1a93
#
_entry.id   02b2a4e340c3edfa81153879795e1a93
#
_cell.length_a   1.000
_cell.length_b   1.000
_cell.length_c   1.000
_cell.angle_alpha   90.00
_cell.angle_beta   90.00
_cell.angle_gamma   90.00
#
_symmetry.space_group_name_H-M   'P 1'
#
loop_
_entity.id
_entity.type
_entity.pdbx_description
1 polymer ?
#
loop_
_entity_poly.entity_id
_entity_poly.type
_entity_poly.pdbx_seq_one_letter_code
_entity_poly.pdbx_strand_id
1 'polypeptide(L)'
;ELVQQTYAPIRKNIRYFNSSRYIDDLANGEICVALGYNGDVLQARDRAEEAGTGVEIAYVIPKEGAIRWFDVMAIPADAPNKAEAHAFIDFMLKPDVIAPVTE
;
A
#
# COMPACT_ATOMS: atom_id res chain seq x y z
N GLU A 1 24.32 0.34 -11.10
CA GLU A 1 25.14 -0.89 -11.22
C GLU A 1 24.71 -1.92 -10.19
N LEU A 2 24.68 -1.60 -8.88
CA LEU A 2 24.25 -2.50 -7.80
C LEU A 2 22.81 -3.03 -8.01
N VAL A 3 21.87 -2.16 -8.32
CA VAL A 3 20.48 -2.54 -8.59
C VAL A 3 20.39 -3.53 -9.75
N GLN A 4 21.11 -3.28 -10.82
CA GLN A 4 21.14 -4.17 -11.98
C GLN A 4 21.75 -5.53 -11.64
N GLN A 5 22.85 -5.54 -10.88
CA GLN A 5 23.48 -6.79 -10.45
C GLN A 5 22.57 -7.62 -9.54
N THR A 6 21.80 -6.97 -8.68
CA THR A 6 20.87 -7.64 -7.77
C THR A 6 19.62 -8.16 -8.48
N TYR A 7 19.01 -7.33 -9.35
CA TYR A 7 17.71 -7.68 -9.94
C TYR A 7 17.79 -8.48 -11.24
N ALA A 8 18.88 -8.37 -12.01
CA ALA A 8 18.99 -9.12 -13.26
C ALA A 8 18.89 -10.65 -13.07
N PRO A 9 19.51 -11.27 -12.06
CA PRO A 9 19.41 -12.72 -11.86
C PRO A 9 18.00 -13.20 -11.52
N ILE A 10 17.23 -12.37 -10.80
CA ILE A 10 15.87 -12.73 -10.33
C ILE A 10 14.77 -12.28 -11.30
N ARG A 11 15.09 -11.43 -12.29
CA ARG A 11 14.12 -10.86 -13.23
C ARG A 11 13.23 -11.89 -13.90
N LYS A 12 13.78 -13.05 -14.23
CA LYS A 12 13.05 -14.17 -14.85
C LYS A 12 11.95 -14.75 -13.96
N ASN A 13 12.04 -14.55 -12.64
CA ASN A 13 11.08 -15.04 -11.65
C ASN A 13 10.01 -13.97 -11.33
N ILE A 14 10.16 -12.74 -11.84
CA ILE A 14 9.23 -11.64 -11.62
C ILE A 14 8.21 -11.63 -12.76
N ARG A 15 6.94 -11.89 -12.43
CA ARG A 15 5.85 -11.92 -13.40
C ARG A 15 5.65 -10.54 -14.03
N TYR A 16 5.55 -9.49 -13.20
CA TYR A 16 5.39 -8.10 -13.64
C TYR A 16 5.83 -7.10 -12.57
N PHE A 17 5.88 -5.82 -12.95
CA PHE A 17 5.95 -4.67 -12.06
C PHE A 17 4.68 -3.84 -12.26
N ASN A 18 3.86 -3.72 -11.21
CA ASN A 18 2.61 -2.95 -11.24
C ASN A 18 2.23 -2.56 -9.81
N SER A 19 1.74 -1.34 -9.62
CA SER A 19 1.49 -0.77 -8.28
C SER A 19 0.11 -1.10 -7.70
N SER A 20 -0.80 -1.73 -8.45
CA SER A 20 -2.17 -1.99 -7.98
C SER A 20 -2.69 -3.38 -8.35
N ARG A 21 -2.32 -3.91 -9.51
CA ARG A 21 -2.83 -5.19 -10.02
C ARG A 21 -2.61 -6.38 -9.06
N TYR A 22 -1.51 -6.34 -8.30
CA TYR A 22 -1.15 -7.42 -7.38
C TYR A 22 -2.22 -7.66 -6.28
N ILE A 23 -3.06 -6.67 -5.98
CA ILE A 23 -4.15 -6.81 -4.99
C ILE A 23 -5.12 -7.89 -5.44
N ASP A 24 -5.64 -7.76 -6.66
CA ASP A 24 -6.59 -8.72 -7.21
C ASP A 24 -5.91 -10.07 -7.53
N ASP A 25 -4.69 -10.05 -8.07
CA ASP A 25 -3.97 -11.27 -8.41
C ASP A 25 -3.61 -12.09 -7.14
N LEU A 26 -3.35 -11.44 -5.99
CA LEU A 26 -3.21 -12.13 -4.70
C LEU A 26 -4.55 -12.70 -4.23
N ALA A 27 -5.62 -11.90 -4.24
CA ALA A 27 -6.93 -12.33 -3.78
C ALA A 27 -7.49 -13.53 -4.58
N ASN A 28 -7.15 -13.61 -5.86
CA ASN A 28 -7.55 -14.69 -6.73
C ASN A 28 -6.55 -15.88 -6.78
N GLY A 29 -5.42 -15.78 -6.06
CA GLY A 29 -4.39 -16.83 -6.07
C GLY A 29 -3.58 -16.94 -7.36
N GLU A 30 -3.61 -15.91 -8.21
CA GLU A 30 -2.85 -15.88 -9.46
C GLU A 30 -1.35 -15.65 -9.28
N ILE A 31 -0.96 -15.10 -8.13
CA ILE A 31 0.43 -14.91 -7.71
C ILE A 31 0.60 -15.38 -6.26
N CYS A 32 1.78 -15.93 -5.94
CA CYS A 32 2.07 -16.48 -4.63
C CYS A 32 2.80 -15.49 -3.70
N VAL A 33 3.50 -14.51 -4.28
CA VAL A 33 4.32 -13.52 -3.53
C VAL A 33 4.23 -12.19 -4.24
N ALA A 34 4.00 -11.15 -3.46
CA ALA A 34 4.08 -9.76 -3.91
C ALA A 34 4.88 -8.91 -2.93
N LEU A 35 5.61 -7.93 -3.44
CA LEU A 35 6.10 -6.80 -2.66
C LEU A 35 5.06 -5.68 -2.79
N GLY A 36 4.42 -5.34 -1.70
CA GLY A 36 3.29 -4.40 -1.70
C GLY A 36 3.16 -3.61 -0.41
N TYR A 37 2.22 -2.69 -0.41
CA TYR A 37 1.86 -1.90 0.76
C TYR A 37 1.04 -2.75 1.75
N ASN A 38 1.21 -2.48 3.04
CA ASN A 38 0.48 -3.23 4.08
C ASN A 38 -1.04 -3.14 3.90
N GLY A 39 -1.59 -1.95 3.65
CA GLY A 39 -3.02 -1.76 3.43
C GLY A 39 -3.55 -2.55 2.23
N ASP A 40 -2.82 -2.52 1.11
CA ASP A 40 -3.20 -3.25 -0.10
C ASP A 40 -3.20 -4.78 0.12
N VAL A 41 -2.24 -5.30 0.88
CA VAL A 41 -2.17 -6.74 1.17
C VAL A 41 -3.30 -7.16 2.10
N LEU A 42 -3.64 -6.33 3.10
CA LEU A 42 -4.79 -6.57 3.97
C LEU A 42 -6.11 -6.52 3.17
N GLN A 43 -6.25 -5.55 2.26
CA GLN A 43 -7.40 -5.48 1.35
C GLN A 43 -7.50 -6.72 0.45
N ALA A 44 -6.38 -7.24 -0.07
CA ALA A 44 -6.37 -8.47 -0.85
C ALA A 44 -6.86 -9.67 -0.03
N ARG A 45 -6.46 -9.76 1.23
CA ARG A 45 -6.92 -10.81 2.17
C ARG A 45 -8.43 -10.73 2.37
N ASP A 46 -8.94 -9.55 2.67
CA ASP A 46 -10.36 -9.36 2.94
C ASP A 46 -11.20 -9.68 1.68
N ARG A 47 -10.73 -9.30 0.48
CA ARG A 47 -11.36 -9.69 -0.79
C ARG A 47 -11.38 -11.21 -1.00
N ALA A 48 -10.29 -11.90 -0.67
CA ALA A 48 -10.22 -13.36 -0.79
C ALA A 48 -11.22 -14.05 0.15
N GLU A 49 -11.35 -13.56 1.38
CA GLU A 49 -12.32 -14.06 2.36
C GLU A 49 -13.76 -13.81 1.90
N GLU A 50 -14.11 -12.59 1.49
CA GLU A 50 -15.44 -12.23 1.01
C GLU A 50 -15.86 -13.02 -0.23
N ALA A 51 -14.93 -13.24 -1.16
CA ALA A 51 -15.19 -14.01 -2.38
C ALA A 51 -15.18 -15.54 -2.16
N GLY A 52 -14.77 -16.01 -0.98
CA GLY A 52 -14.68 -17.44 -0.67
C GLY A 52 -13.72 -18.20 -1.58
N THR A 53 -12.64 -17.56 -2.03
CA THR A 53 -11.69 -18.16 -2.98
C THR A 53 -10.87 -19.30 -2.37
N GLY A 54 -10.84 -19.40 -1.03
CA GLY A 54 -9.98 -20.35 -0.30
C GLY A 54 -8.50 -19.97 -0.30
N VAL A 55 -8.15 -18.78 -0.77
CA VAL A 55 -6.78 -18.26 -0.76
C VAL A 55 -6.47 -17.65 0.60
N GLU A 56 -5.42 -18.17 1.25
CA GLU A 56 -4.91 -17.60 2.50
C GLU A 56 -3.77 -16.63 2.21
N ILE A 57 -3.90 -15.38 2.67
CA ILE A 57 -2.91 -14.33 2.46
C ILE A 57 -2.30 -13.92 3.80
N ALA A 58 -0.97 -13.97 3.90
CA ALA A 58 -0.20 -13.51 5.04
C ALA A 58 0.65 -12.27 4.68
N TYR A 59 0.63 -11.28 5.54
CA TYR A 59 1.54 -10.13 5.46
C TYR A 59 2.75 -10.35 6.36
N VAL A 60 3.93 -10.22 5.80
CA VAL A 60 5.19 -10.47 6.52
C VAL A 60 6.17 -9.31 6.30
N ILE A 61 6.69 -8.77 7.38
CA ILE A 61 7.84 -7.86 7.33
C ILE A 61 9.11 -8.72 7.36
N PRO A 62 9.96 -8.68 6.31
CA PRO A 62 11.17 -9.48 6.27
C PRO A 62 12.15 -9.09 7.38
N LYS A 63 12.97 -10.03 7.82
CA LYS A 63 14.02 -9.78 8.85
C LYS A 63 15.07 -8.75 8.41
N GLU A 64 15.23 -8.58 7.11
CA GLU A 64 16.10 -7.57 6.48
C GLU A 64 15.55 -6.16 6.62
N GLY A 65 14.28 -6.00 7.03
CA GLY A 65 13.59 -4.74 7.21
C GLY A 65 12.64 -4.41 6.08
N ALA A 66 11.90 -3.31 6.26
CA ALA A 66 10.98 -2.75 5.28
C ALA A 66 11.12 -1.24 5.22
N ILE A 67 10.69 -0.65 4.12
CA ILE A 67 10.64 0.81 3.97
C ILE A 67 9.47 1.32 4.81
N ARG A 68 9.73 2.35 5.63
CA ARG A 68 8.69 3.11 6.33
C ARG A 68 8.61 4.50 5.71
N TRP A 69 7.40 4.95 5.42
CA TRP A 69 7.14 6.32 4.98
C TRP A 69 5.90 6.87 5.67
N PHE A 70 5.72 8.17 5.52
CA PHE A 70 4.56 8.87 6.02
C PHE A 70 4.00 9.73 4.91
N ASP A 71 2.71 9.60 4.65
CA ASP A 71 1.98 10.55 3.83
C ASP A 71 1.70 11.80 4.65
N VAL A 72 1.93 12.96 4.05
CA VAL A 72 1.78 14.24 4.73
C VAL A 72 0.97 15.22 3.89
N MET A 73 0.19 16.06 4.55
CA MET A 73 -0.42 17.24 3.94
C MET A 73 0.45 18.46 4.22
N ALA A 74 0.69 19.29 3.22
CA ALA A 74 1.45 20.53 3.35
C ALA A 74 0.69 21.69 2.73
N ILE A 75 0.79 22.86 3.35
CA ILE A 75 0.22 24.10 2.84
C ILE A 75 1.36 24.95 2.27
N PRO A 76 1.36 25.27 0.95
CA PRO A 76 2.36 26.15 0.36
C PRO A 76 2.43 27.51 1.09
N ALA A 77 3.63 28.08 1.17
CA ALA A 77 3.84 29.35 1.88
C ALA A 77 3.06 30.54 1.26
N ASP A 78 2.77 30.46 -0.02
CA ASP A 78 2.03 31.46 -0.80
C ASP A 78 0.57 31.07 -1.06
N ALA A 79 0.04 30.03 -0.39
CA ALA A 79 -1.35 29.62 -0.56
C ALA A 79 -2.32 30.75 -0.20
N PRO A 80 -3.32 31.07 -1.04
CA PRO A 80 -4.24 32.19 -0.81
C PRO A 80 -5.26 31.91 0.32
N ASN A 81 -5.61 30.64 0.55
CA ASN A 81 -6.68 30.24 1.49
C ASN A 81 -6.10 29.36 2.61
N LYS A 82 -5.11 29.89 3.36
CA LYS A 82 -4.41 29.12 4.41
C LYS A 82 -5.32 28.74 5.58
N ALA A 83 -6.23 29.63 5.97
CA ALA A 83 -7.13 29.37 7.09
C ALA A 83 -8.07 28.18 6.78
N GLU A 84 -8.60 28.14 5.58
CA GLU A 84 -9.46 27.07 5.10
C GLU A 84 -8.68 25.75 4.95
N ALA A 85 -7.43 25.81 4.49
CA ALA A 85 -6.55 24.67 4.41
C ALA A 85 -6.25 24.08 5.79
N HIS A 86 -5.97 24.92 6.80
CA HIS A 86 -5.82 24.47 8.19
C HIS A 86 -7.11 23.84 8.72
N ALA A 87 -8.26 24.48 8.49
CA ALA A 87 -9.55 23.94 8.92
C ALA A 87 -9.84 22.56 8.30
N PHE A 88 -9.46 22.36 7.02
CA PHE A 88 -9.57 21.06 6.36
C PHE A 88 -8.65 20.01 7.01
N ILE A 89 -7.39 20.35 7.25
CA ILE A 89 -6.44 19.44 7.91
C ILE A 89 -6.93 19.07 9.32
N ASP A 90 -7.36 20.06 10.11
CA ASP A 90 -7.90 19.83 11.45
C ASP A 90 -9.17 18.95 11.42
N PHE A 91 -10.00 19.10 10.38
CA PHE A 91 -11.16 18.23 10.18
C PHE A 91 -10.72 16.80 9.91
N MET A 92 -9.77 16.58 9.00
CA MET A 92 -9.27 15.26 8.63
C MET A 92 -8.56 14.54 9.79
N LEU A 93 -7.95 15.28 10.72
CA LEU A 93 -7.28 14.71 11.88
C LEU A 93 -8.22 14.27 13.02
N LYS A 94 -9.53 14.50 12.89
CA LYS A 94 -10.49 14.00 13.88
C LYS A 94 -10.57 12.47 13.78
N PRO A 95 -10.54 11.75 14.92
CA PRO A 95 -10.55 10.29 14.91
C PRO A 95 -11.76 9.66 14.18
N ASP A 96 -12.93 10.25 14.35
CA ASP A 96 -14.18 9.84 13.72
C ASP A 96 -14.24 10.12 12.21
N VAL A 97 -13.37 10.98 11.71
CA VAL A 97 -13.24 11.28 10.27
C VAL A 97 -12.17 10.41 9.62
N ILE A 98 -11.00 10.26 10.27
CA ILE A 98 -9.88 9.55 9.64
C ILE A 98 -10.01 8.03 9.74
N ALA A 99 -10.63 7.49 10.80
CA ALA A 99 -10.74 6.05 10.97
C ALA A 99 -11.42 5.35 9.77
N PRO A 100 -12.57 5.80 9.25
CA PRO A 100 -13.19 5.18 8.07
C PRO A 100 -12.39 5.33 6.76
N VAL A 101 -11.40 6.22 6.73
CA VAL A 101 -10.54 6.41 5.54
C VAL A 101 -9.38 5.41 5.54
N THR A 102 -9.05 4.87 6.70
CA THR A 102 -7.91 3.94 6.89
C THR A 102 -8.31 2.47 7.01
N GLU A 103 -9.60 2.20 7.07
CA GLU A 103 -10.20 0.86 7.01
C GLU A 103 -10.44 0.44 5.56
#